data_31ed52792b9e7fbe04e2ebb5bc3a624c
#
_entry.id   31ed52792b9e7fbe04e2ebb5bc3a624c
#
_cell.length_a   1.000
_cell.length_b   1.000
_cell.length_c   1.000
_cell.angle_alpha   90.00
_cell.angle_beta   90.00
_cell.angle_gamma   90.00
#
_symmetry.space_group_name_H-M   'P 1'
#
loop_
_entity.id
_entity.type
_entity.pdbx_description
1 polymer ?
#
loop_
_entity_poly.entity_id
_entity_poly.type
_entity_poly.pdbx_seq_one_letter_code
_entity_poly.pdbx_strand_id
1 'polypeptide(L)'
;DVSPLAPGVNGPLAAQGTVRQQEDGIAVDVAATGPYGSSAVVEGLATGPNMALSFDLSVPDLSPIAPGVNGPLSATGDIRQTEDGIAVDVSADGPYGSSAMVEGLVTGEVSMRFDVSVPNVNPLVPSVTGSFAANGVARQTEAGVVLDASASGPYGARATVEGLVTGPNAAVDFQLNMPDIGALVEQVNGPLSVAGSARREGEAWRIDTNANGPA
;
A
#
# COMPACT_ATOMS: atom_id res chain seq x y z
N ASP A 1 28.06 -4.70 -0.61
CA ASP A 1 27.34 -4.32 0.61
C ASP A 1 26.40 -3.16 0.30
N VAL A 2 25.13 -3.30 0.65
CA VAL A 2 24.08 -2.30 0.36
C VAL A 2 23.84 -1.33 1.52
N SER A 3 24.51 -1.49 2.64
CA SER A 3 24.31 -0.65 3.83
C SER A 3 24.42 0.87 3.60
N PRO A 4 25.25 1.38 2.65
CA PRO A 4 25.26 2.80 2.32
C PRO A 4 24.00 3.32 1.61
N LEU A 5 23.28 2.43 0.93
CA LEU A 5 22.05 2.76 0.19
C LEU A 5 20.78 2.52 1.02
N ALA A 6 20.82 1.53 1.89
CA ALA A 6 19.74 1.15 2.78
C ALA A 6 20.28 0.88 4.19
N PRO A 7 20.33 1.89 5.06
CA PRO A 7 20.79 1.72 6.44
C PRO A 7 19.99 0.64 7.18
N GLY A 8 20.71 -0.31 7.79
CA GLY A 8 20.12 -1.45 8.48
C GLY A 8 20.01 -2.72 7.63
N VAL A 9 20.19 -2.63 6.33
CA VAL A 9 20.24 -3.79 5.42
C VAL A 9 21.69 -4.11 5.10
N ASN A 10 22.15 -5.28 5.52
CA ASN A 10 23.54 -5.70 5.36
C ASN A 10 23.60 -6.96 4.49
N GLY A 11 24.53 -6.99 3.55
CA GLY A 11 24.80 -8.17 2.74
C GLY A 11 25.24 -7.83 1.32
N PRO A 12 25.62 -8.86 0.56
CA PRO A 12 26.02 -8.71 -0.83
C PRO A 12 24.82 -8.36 -1.72
N LEU A 13 25.09 -7.58 -2.74
CA LEU A 13 24.21 -7.37 -3.88
C LEU A 13 24.97 -7.82 -5.13
N ALA A 14 24.36 -8.69 -5.90
CA ALA A 14 24.83 -9.09 -7.22
C ALA A 14 23.71 -8.85 -8.24
N ALA A 15 24.06 -8.33 -9.38
CA ALA A 15 23.14 -8.16 -10.50
C ALA A 15 23.82 -8.61 -11.79
N GLN A 16 23.04 -9.26 -12.64
CA GLN A 16 23.47 -9.68 -13.99
C GLN A 16 22.32 -9.46 -14.95
N GLY A 17 22.63 -9.19 -16.19
CA GLY A 17 21.59 -9.00 -17.17
C GLY A 17 22.12 -8.45 -18.48
N THR A 18 21.21 -8.15 -19.38
CA THR A 18 21.48 -7.55 -20.67
C THR A 18 20.64 -6.30 -20.86
N VAL A 19 21.27 -5.29 -21.45
CA VAL A 19 20.61 -4.08 -21.92
C VAL A 19 20.92 -3.94 -23.41
N ARG A 20 19.87 -3.82 -24.22
CA ARG A 20 20.01 -3.75 -25.68
C ARG A 20 19.20 -2.59 -26.24
N GLN A 21 19.83 -1.77 -27.09
CA GLN A 21 19.12 -0.81 -27.90
C GLN A 21 18.36 -1.55 -29.01
N GLN A 22 17.08 -1.26 -29.17
CA GLN A 22 16.19 -1.75 -30.23
C GLN A 22 15.57 -0.54 -30.98
N GLU A 23 14.90 -0.80 -32.09
CA GLU A 23 14.22 0.26 -32.87
C GLU A 23 13.11 0.94 -32.00
N ASP A 24 12.42 0.16 -31.17
CA ASP A 24 11.30 0.62 -30.32
C ASP A 24 11.74 1.14 -28.95
N GLY A 25 13.02 1.08 -28.61
CA GLY A 25 13.51 1.54 -27.31
C GLY A 25 14.67 0.72 -26.74
N ILE A 26 14.76 0.67 -25.43
CA ILE A 26 15.79 -0.07 -24.69
C ILE A 26 15.15 -1.28 -24.04
N ALA A 27 15.53 -2.47 -24.52
CA ALA A 27 15.15 -3.72 -23.87
C ALA A 27 16.10 -4.02 -22.71
N VAL A 28 15.52 -4.45 -21.58
CA VAL A 28 16.23 -4.86 -20.38
C VAL A 28 15.82 -6.26 -19.99
N ASP A 29 16.78 -7.00 -19.45
CA ASP A 29 16.59 -8.32 -18.83
C ASP A 29 17.66 -8.40 -17.75
N VAL A 30 17.25 -8.16 -16.49
CA VAL A 30 18.14 -8.02 -15.34
C VAL A 30 17.62 -8.86 -14.19
N ALA A 31 18.50 -9.72 -13.66
CA ALA A 31 18.26 -10.46 -12.44
C ALA A 31 19.24 -9.98 -11.36
N ALA A 32 18.75 -9.75 -10.17
CA ALA A 32 19.51 -9.35 -9.01
C ALA A 32 19.26 -10.29 -7.84
N THR A 33 20.31 -10.52 -7.05
CA THR A 33 20.20 -11.19 -5.76
C THR A 33 20.75 -10.25 -4.69
N GLY A 34 20.01 -10.13 -3.61
CA GLY A 34 20.31 -9.21 -2.53
C GLY A 34 20.54 -9.92 -1.19
N PRO A 35 20.68 -9.12 -0.12
CA PRO A 35 20.80 -9.61 1.23
C PRO A 35 19.65 -10.53 1.62
N TYR A 36 19.92 -11.42 2.57
CA TYR A 36 18.91 -12.33 3.17
C TYR A 36 18.23 -13.26 2.16
N GLY A 37 18.90 -13.53 1.01
CA GLY A 37 18.35 -14.39 -0.05
C GLY A 37 17.28 -13.72 -0.91
N SER A 38 17.15 -12.41 -0.84
CA SER A 38 16.21 -11.69 -1.71
C SER A 38 16.63 -11.76 -3.18
N SER A 39 15.67 -11.74 -4.06
CA SER A 39 15.87 -11.71 -5.52
C SER A 39 14.91 -10.76 -6.19
N ALA A 40 15.34 -10.20 -7.30
CA ALA A 40 14.50 -9.39 -8.17
C ALA A 40 14.84 -9.69 -9.63
N VAL A 41 13.81 -9.72 -10.46
CA VAL A 41 13.94 -9.82 -11.93
C VAL A 41 13.18 -8.66 -12.53
N VAL A 42 13.74 -8.03 -13.54
CA VAL A 42 13.08 -6.97 -14.34
C VAL A 42 13.35 -7.27 -15.79
N GLU A 43 12.29 -7.37 -16.58
CA GLU A 43 12.40 -7.64 -18.00
C GLU A 43 11.41 -6.81 -18.81
N GLY A 44 11.74 -6.58 -20.09
CA GLY A 44 10.88 -5.91 -21.04
C GLY A 44 11.50 -4.71 -21.71
N LEU A 45 10.68 -3.83 -22.25
CA LEU A 45 11.08 -2.60 -22.93
C LEU A 45 10.97 -1.41 -21.99
N ALA A 46 12.11 -0.84 -21.60
CA ALA A 46 12.19 0.20 -20.58
C ALA A 46 11.88 1.62 -21.11
N THR A 47 11.97 1.84 -22.41
CA THR A 47 11.72 3.14 -23.02
C THR A 47 11.01 2.99 -24.37
N GLY A 48 10.43 4.08 -24.83
CA GLY A 48 9.75 4.14 -26.13
C GLY A 48 8.22 4.15 -26.01
N PRO A 49 7.51 4.30 -27.14
CA PRO A 49 6.06 4.39 -27.15
C PRO A 49 5.35 3.09 -26.72
N ASN A 50 6.06 1.95 -26.88
CA ASN A 50 5.57 0.62 -26.50
C ASN A 50 6.24 0.12 -25.21
N MET A 51 6.66 1.03 -24.32
CA MET A 51 7.26 0.65 -23.04
C MET A 51 6.37 -0.35 -22.29
N ALA A 52 6.95 -1.48 -21.93
CA ALA A 52 6.31 -2.53 -21.16
C ALA A 52 7.38 -3.27 -20.36
N LEU A 53 7.34 -3.15 -19.05
CA LEU A 53 8.22 -3.82 -18.10
C LEU A 53 7.41 -4.72 -17.21
N SER A 54 7.95 -5.90 -16.93
CA SER A 54 7.50 -6.75 -15.83
C SER A 54 8.60 -6.86 -14.77
N PHE A 55 8.20 -7.06 -13.52
CA PHE A 55 9.12 -7.34 -12.44
C PHE A 55 8.59 -8.44 -11.53
N ASP A 56 9.51 -9.17 -10.95
CA ASP A 56 9.28 -10.14 -9.89
C ASP A 56 10.26 -9.85 -8.75
N LEU A 57 9.75 -9.76 -7.53
CA LEU A 57 10.53 -9.56 -6.32
C LEU A 57 10.20 -10.66 -5.32
N SER A 58 11.22 -11.26 -4.73
CA SER A 58 11.07 -12.26 -3.68
C SER A 58 12.01 -11.96 -2.51
N VAL A 59 11.48 -11.94 -1.30
CA VAL A 59 12.21 -11.84 -0.04
C VAL A 59 11.77 -13.04 0.81
N PRO A 60 12.64 -14.03 1.04
CA PRO A 60 12.25 -15.26 1.75
C PRO A 60 11.83 -15.04 3.20
N ASP A 61 12.41 -14.05 3.86
CA ASP A 61 12.06 -13.69 5.23
C ASP A 61 12.24 -12.19 5.47
N LEU A 62 11.19 -11.55 5.96
CA LEU A 62 11.20 -10.12 6.28
C LEU A 62 11.81 -9.80 7.64
N SER A 63 11.99 -10.79 8.54
CA SER A 63 12.43 -10.55 9.93
C SER A 63 13.75 -9.79 10.06
N PRO A 64 14.75 -9.94 9.15
CA PRO A 64 15.97 -9.15 9.20
C PRO A 64 15.81 -7.68 8.80
N ILE A 65 14.74 -7.37 8.07
CA ILE A 65 14.46 -6.03 7.51
C ILE A 65 13.40 -5.32 8.34
N ALA A 66 12.38 -6.06 8.77
CA ALA A 66 11.25 -5.57 9.57
C ALA A 66 11.12 -6.39 10.86
N PRO A 67 11.79 -5.99 11.96
CA PRO A 67 11.72 -6.71 13.21
C PRO A 67 10.28 -6.90 13.71
N GLY A 68 9.93 -8.14 14.02
CA GLY A 68 8.56 -8.53 14.45
C GLY A 68 7.65 -8.99 13.32
N VAL A 69 8.07 -8.86 12.06
CA VAL A 69 7.37 -9.40 10.90
C VAL A 69 8.16 -10.58 10.34
N ASN A 70 7.63 -11.79 10.47
CA ASN A 70 8.30 -13.02 10.04
C ASN A 70 7.58 -13.63 8.84
N GLY A 71 8.35 -14.08 7.86
CA GLY A 71 7.85 -14.79 6.70
C GLY A 71 8.17 -14.10 5.37
N PRO A 72 7.77 -14.73 4.26
CA PRO A 72 8.13 -14.28 2.93
C PRO A 72 7.32 -13.05 2.48
N LEU A 73 7.92 -12.30 1.57
CA LEU A 73 7.26 -11.31 0.73
C LEU A 73 7.57 -11.63 -0.73
N SER A 74 6.56 -11.69 -1.56
CA SER A 74 6.69 -11.70 -3.02
C SER A 74 5.88 -10.55 -3.61
N ALA A 75 6.37 -9.96 -4.66
CA ALA A 75 5.64 -8.96 -5.43
C ALA A 75 5.94 -9.12 -6.91
N THR A 76 4.90 -9.06 -7.72
CA THR A 76 4.98 -9.05 -9.18
C THR A 76 4.25 -7.84 -9.72
N GLY A 77 4.64 -7.36 -10.87
CA GLY A 77 3.92 -6.26 -11.48
C GLY A 77 4.35 -5.96 -12.90
N ASP A 78 3.47 -5.21 -13.54
CA ASP A 78 3.63 -4.71 -14.90
C ASP A 78 3.55 -3.18 -14.93
N ILE A 79 4.40 -2.58 -15.74
CA ILE A 79 4.42 -1.14 -16.02
C ILE A 79 4.33 -0.97 -17.53
N ARG A 80 3.34 -0.24 -18.02
CA ARG A 80 3.11 -0.11 -19.47
C ARG A 80 2.81 1.34 -19.85
N GLN A 81 3.35 1.77 -20.99
CA GLN A 81 2.91 3.00 -21.64
C GLN A 81 1.55 2.74 -22.31
N THR A 82 0.59 3.60 -22.04
CA THR A 82 -0.73 3.64 -22.69
C THR A 82 -0.96 5.01 -23.32
N GLU A 83 -2.06 5.18 -24.06
CA GLU A 83 -2.45 6.48 -24.60
C GLU A 83 -2.74 7.50 -23.50
N ASP A 84 -3.24 7.06 -22.35
CA ASP A 84 -3.64 7.91 -21.21
C ASP A 84 -2.48 8.20 -20.24
N GLY A 85 -1.35 7.50 -20.38
CA GLY A 85 -0.19 7.65 -19.50
C GLY A 85 0.51 6.33 -19.20
N ILE A 86 1.22 6.27 -18.08
CA ILE A 86 1.88 5.06 -17.61
C ILE A 86 0.93 4.32 -16.66
N ALA A 87 0.52 3.13 -17.06
CA ALA A 87 -0.26 2.21 -16.24
C ALA A 87 0.67 1.32 -15.43
N VAL A 88 0.28 1.03 -14.19
CA VAL A 88 0.93 0.06 -13.31
C VAL A 88 -0.11 -0.94 -12.80
N ASP A 89 0.33 -2.18 -12.62
CA ASP A 89 -0.43 -3.27 -12.02
C ASP A 89 0.55 -4.06 -11.13
N VAL A 90 0.33 -4.05 -9.83
CA VAL A 90 1.23 -4.66 -8.85
C VAL A 90 0.43 -5.51 -7.89
N SER A 91 0.85 -6.76 -7.74
CA SER A 91 0.35 -7.70 -6.73
C SER A 91 1.46 -8.09 -5.77
N ALA A 92 1.17 -8.16 -4.50
CA ALA A 92 2.11 -8.59 -3.48
C ALA A 92 1.44 -9.56 -2.51
N ASP A 93 2.17 -10.62 -2.17
CA ASP A 93 1.82 -11.56 -1.11
C ASP A 93 2.85 -11.45 0.01
N GLY A 94 2.36 -11.23 1.22
CA GLY A 94 3.18 -11.01 2.39
C GLY A 94 3.02 -12.08 3.45
N PRO A 95 3.71 -11.90 4.59
CA PRO A 95 3.62 -12.78 5.73
C PRO A 95 2.19 -12.96 6.23
N TYR A 96 1.95 -14.10 6.88
CA TYR A 96 0.67 -14.44 7.50
C TYR A 96 -0.52 -14.50 6.52
N GLY A 97 -0.23 -14.70 5.21
CA GLY A 97 -1.24 -14.72 4.16
C GLY A 97 -1.80 -13.35 3.79
N SER A 98 -1.09 -12.27 4.15
CA SER A 98 -1.45 -10.93 3.71
C SER A 98 -1.24 -10.77 2.21
N SER A 99 -2.08 -9.94 1.59
CA SER A 99 -1.96 -9.59 0.17
C SER A 99 -2.25 -8.11 -0.04
N ALA A 100 -1.68 -7.57 -1.08
CA ALA A 100 -1.94 -6.22 -1.55
C ALA A 100 -1.97 -6.17 -3.08
N MET A 101 -2.85 -5.36 -3.65
CA MET A 101 -2.92 -5.07 -5.07
C MET A 101 -2.99 -3.57 -5.26
N VAL A 102 -2.28 -3.07 -6.25
CA VAL A 102 -2.33 -1.66 -6.67
C VAL A 102 -2.35 -1.59 -8.18
N GLU A 103 -3.34 -0.95 -8.74
CA GLU A 103 -3.49 -0.78 -10.19
C GLU A 103 -3.91 0.64 -10.56
N GLY A 104 -3.52 1.13 -11.71
CA GLY A 104 -3.97 2.42 -12.22
C GLY A 104 -2.93 3.17 -13.04
N LEU A 105 -3.17 4.46 -13.22
CA LEU A 105 -2.30 5.39 -13.95
C LEU A 105 -1.45 6.20 -12.97
N VAL A 106 -0.15 6.25 -13.20
CA VAL A 106 0.82 7.05 -12.42
C VAL A 106 1.23 8.34 -13.12
N THR A 107 0.86 8.49 -14.39
CA THR A 107 1.03 9.74 -15.17
C THR A 107 -0.25 10.02 -15.96
N GLY A 108 -0.40 11.24 -16.47
CA GLY A 108 -1.64 11.68 -17.11
C GLY A 108 -2.72 11.99 -16.06
N GLU A 109 -3.90 11.45 -16.23
CA GLU A 109 -4.96 11.50 -15.21
C GLU A 109 -4.69 10.45 -14.12
N VAL A 110 -3.80 10.77 -13.19
CA VAL A 110 -3.36 9.84 -12.12
C VAL A 110 -4.55 9.35 -11.32
N SER A 111 -4.77 8.05 -11.37
CA SER A 111 -5.82 7.36 -10.62
C SER A 111 -5.34 5.96 -10.25
N MET A 112 -5.24 5.68 -8.97
CA MET A 112 -4.74 4.43 -8.41
C MET A 112 -5.82 3.76 -7.58
N ARG A 113 -6.10 2.50 -7.87
CA ARG A 113 -6.91 1.63 -7.02
C ARG A 113 -5.98 0.77 -6.17
N PHE A 114 -6.34 0.55 -4.94
CA PHE A 114 -5.65 -0.38 -4.06
C PHE A 114 -6.63 -1.31 -3.34
N ASP A 115 -6.15 -2.50 -3.05
CA ASP A 115 -6.80 -3.50 -2.21
C ASP A 115 -5.74 -4.13 -1.30
N VAL A 116 -6.04 -4.25 -0.01
CA VAL A 116 -5.15 -4.86 0.99
C VAL A 116 -5.95 -5.82 1.84
N SER A 117 -5.42 -7.00 2.06
CA SER A 117 -6.05 -8.03 2.90
C SER A 117 -5.03 -8.64 3.86
N VAL A 118 -5.41 -8.76 5.12
CA VAL A 118 -4.66 -9.44 6.17
C VAL A 118 -5.62 -10.40 6.88
N PRO A 119 -5.56 -11.70 6.61
CA PRO A 119 -6.52 -12.68 7.15
C PRO A 119 -6.51 -12.77 8.67
N ASN A 120 -5.37 -12.51 9.29
CA ASN A 120 -5.24 -12.47 10.75
C ASN A 120 -4.22 -11.42 11.17
N VAL A 121 -4.66 -10.42 11.90
CA VAL A 121 -3.79 -9.34 12.38
C VAL A 121 -3.04 -9.67 13.66
N ASN A 122 -3.37 -10.76 14.35
CA ASN A 122 -2.76 -11.12 15.64
C ASN A 122 -1.23 -11.22 15.60
N PRO A 123 -0.59 -11.77 14.54
CA PRO A 123 0.86 -11.79 14.47
C PRO A 123 1.52 -10.40 14.38
N LEU A 124 0.78 -9.41 13.87
CA LEU A 124 1.23 -8.03 13.73
C LEU A 124 0.86 -7.18 14.95
N VAL A 125 -0.32 -7.42 15.50
CA VAL A 125 -0.85 -6.71 16.68
C VAL A 125 -1.29 -7.74 17.70
N PRO A 126 -0.41 -8.13 18.64
CA PRO A 126 -0.75 -9.08 19.71
C PRO A 126 -2.00 -8.61 20.49
N SER A 127 -2.86 -9.54 20.84
CA SER A 127 -4.14 -9.31 21.52
C SER A 127 -5.30 -8.85 20.62
N VAL A 128 -5.07 -8.57 19.35
CA VAL A 128 -6.14 -8.31 18.39
C VAL A 128 -6.28 -9.51 17.45
N THR A 129 -7.46 -10.10 17.39
CA THR A 129 -7.73 -11.26 16.52
C THR A 129 -8.78 -10.94 15.48
N GLY A 130 -8.60 -11.42 14.28
CA GLY A 130 -9.50 -11.24 13.15
C GLY A 130 -8.80 -10.74 11.91
N SER A 131 -9.58 -10.58 10.86
CA SER A 131 -9.08 -10.10 9.57
C SER A 131 -9.13 -8.57 9.49
N PHE A 132 -8.26 -8.04 8.64
CA PHE A 132 -8.30 -6.65 8.17
C PHE A 132 -8.35 -6.65 6.64
N ALA A 133 -9.19 -5.81 6.07
CA ALA A 133 -9.18 -5.53 4.64
C ALA A 133 -9.45 -4.05 4.41
N ALA A 134 -8.78 -3.47 3.43
CA ALA A 134 -8.98 -2.09 3.00
C ALA A 134 -8.91 -2.01 1.48
N ASN A 135 -9.77 -1.19 0.90
CA ASN A 135 -9.76 -0.89 -0.52
C ASN A 135 -10.11 0.57 -0.76
N GLY A 136 -9.71 1.08 -1.91
CA GLY A 136 -10.01 2.46 -2.24
C GLY A 136 -9.46 2.90 -3.58
N VAL A 137 -9.74 4.15 -3.90
CA VAL A 137 -9.23 4.84 -5.09
C VAL A 137 -8.65 6.19 -4.67
N ALA A 138 -7.43 6.45 -5.11
CA ALA A 138 -6.78 7.75 -4.98
C ALA A 138 -6.66 8.39 -6.37
N ARG A 139 -7.10 9.65 -6.53
CA ARG A 139 -7.03 10.40 -7.79
C ARG A 139 -6.34 11.72 -7.58
N GLN A 140 -5.40 12.04 -8.48
CA GLN A 140 -4.81 13.36 -8.54
C GLN A 140 -5.77 14.33 -9.24
N THR A 141 -5.99 15.49 -8.62
CA THR A 141 -6.75 16.61 -9.18
C THR A 141 -5.91 17.87 -9.12
N GLU A 142 -6.35 18.96 -9.72
CA GLU A 142 -5.69 20.26 -9.60
C GLU A 142 -5.63 20.75 -8.14
N ALA A 143 -6.59 20.38 -7.31
CA ALA A 143 -6.66 20.77 -5.91
C ALA A 143 -5.75 19.91 -5.00
N GLY A 144 -5.33 18.74 -5.47
CA GLY A 144 -4.56 17.75 -4.71
C GLY A 144 -5.06 16.33 -4.93
N VAL A 145 -4.74 15.42 -4.03
CA VAL A 145 -5.17 14.02 -4.09
C VAL A 145 -6.52 13.85 -3.40
N VAL A 146 -7.49 13.31 -4.11
CA VAL A 146 -8.77 12.86 -3.58
C VAL A 146 -8.68 11.37 -3.28
N LEU A 147 -9.08 10.97 -2.08
CA LEU A 147 -9.14 9.58 -1.63
C LEU A 147 -10.60 9.19 -1.37
N ASP A 148 -10.96 8.00 -1.80
CA ASP A 148 -12.19 7.30 -1.43
C ASP A 148 -11.77 5.89 -1.00
N ALA A 149 -11.89 5.59 0.29
CA ALA A 149 -11.40 4.35 0.86
C ALA A 149 -12.35 3.79 1.92
N SER A 150 -12.41 2.48 1.96
CA SER A 150 -13.13 1.72 2.98
C SER A 150 -12.25 0.65 3.59
N ALA A 151 -12.48 0.35 4.86
CA ALA A 151 -11.79 -0.70 5.57
C ALA A 151 -12.77 -1.49 6.44
N SER A 152 -12.48 -2.78 6.58
CA SER A 152 -13.09 -3.67 7.56
C SER A 152 -12.00 -4.25 8.45
N GLY A 153 -12.25 -4.31 9.72
CA GLY A 153 -11.27 -4.76 10.71
C GLY A 153 -11.79 -5.84 11.61
N PRO A 154 -10.95 -6.25 12.58
CA PRO A 154 -11.32 -7.18 13.63
C PRO A 154 -12.61 -6.76 14.36
N TYR A 155 -13.30 -7.74 14.91
CA TYR A 155 -14.53 -7.55 15.69
C TYR A 155 -15.66 -6.87 14.91
N GLY A 156 -15.63 -6.92 13.58
CA GLY A 156 -16.65 -6.31 12.72
C GLY A 156 -16.52 -4.79 12.58
N ALA A 157 -15.39 -4.22 12.97
CA ALA A 157 -15.11 -2.80 12.76
C ALA A 157 -15.17 -2.44 11.27
N ARG A 158 -15.69 -1.26 10.96
CA ARG A 158 -15.72 -0.70 9.61
C ARG A 158 -15.36 0.77 9.64
N ALA A 159 -14.57 1.19 8.68
CA ALA A 159 -14.19 2.59 8.52
C ALA A 159 -14.34 3.03 7.05
N THR A 160 -14.68 4.30 6.84
CA THR A 160 -14.64 4.95 5.54
C THR A 160 -13.94 6.29 5.67
N VAL A 161 -13.22 6.66 4.64
CA VAL A 161 -12.57 7.97 4.50
C VAL A 161 -12.78 8.44 3.07
N GLU A 162 -13.31 9.64 2.90
CA GLU A 162 -13.46 10.27 1.59
C GLU A 162 -13.09 11.75 1.62
N GLY A 163 -12.53 12.25 0.54
CA GLY A 163 -12.26 13.67 0.36
C GLY A 163 -10.87 14.00 -0.13
N LEU A 164 -10.53 15.26 -0.09
CA LEU A 164 -9.26 15.82 -0.52
C LEU A 164 -8.22 15.67 0.61
N VAL A 165 -7.25 14.76 0.45
CA VAL A 165 -6.25 14.43 1.51
C VAL A 165 -4.99 15.28 1.46
N THR A 166 -4.72 15.95 0.33
CA THR A 166 -3.55 16.83 0.16
C THR A 166 -3.96 18.19 -0.39
N GLY A 167 -3.05 19.17 -0.31
CA GLY A 167 -3.29 20.52 -0.80
C GLY A 167 -3.68 21.50 0.31
N PRO A 168 -3.76 22.81 -0.02
CA PRO A 168 -4.05 23.84 0.94
C PRO A 168 -5.50 23.80 1.47
N ASN A 169 -6.41 23.24 0.70
CA ASN A 169 -7.83 23.11 1.03
C ASN A 169 -8.21 21.65 1.36
N ALA A 170 -7.26 20.87 1.85
CA ALA A 170 -7.51 19.48 2.21
C ALA A 170 -8.69 19.37 3.19
N ALA A 171 -9.62 18.50 2.88
CA ALA A 171 -10.83 18.25 3.64
C ALA A 171 -11.27 16.80 3.44
N VAL A 172 -11.37 16.06 4.53
CA VAL A 172 -11.78 14.65 4.53
C VAL A 172 -12.93 14.44 5.50
N ASP A 173 -13.87 13.61 5.10
CA ASP A 173 -14.89 13.08 5.97
C ASP A 173 -14.55 11.63 6.30
N PHE A 174 -14.81 11.22 7.55
CA PHE A 174 -14.51 9.87 8.00
C PHE A 174 -15.63 9.32 8.89
N GLN A 175 -15.79 8.01 8.83
CA GLN A 175 -16.70 7.27 9.70
C GLN A 175 -16.00 6.01 10.22
N LEU A 176 -16.25 5.68 11.48
CA LEU A 176 -15.84 4.43 12.12
C LEU A 176 -17.04 3.85 12.85
N ASN A 177 -17.34 2.58 12.58
CA ASN A 177 -18.37 1.83 13.27
C ASN A 177 -17.76 0.53 13.82
N MET A 178 -17.97 0.29 15.09
CA MET A 178 -17.58 -0.94 15.78
C MET A 178 -18.82 -1.51 16.48
N PRO A 179 -19.25 -2.73 16.16
CA PRO A 179 -20.47 -3.32 16.73
C PRO A 179 -20.39 -3.54 18.23
N ASP A 180 -19.21 -3.87 18.74
CA ASP A 180 -18.95 -4.05 20.17
C ASP A 180 -17.53 -3.63 20.52
N ILE A 181 -17.39 -2.60 21.35
CA ILE A 181 -16.11 -2.13 21.85
C ILE A 181 -15.54 -3.03 22.96
N GLY A 182 -16.34 -3.89 23.55
CA GLY A 182 -15.94 -4.80 24.64
C GLY A 182 -14.81 -5.76 24.24
N ALA A 183 -14.66 -6.02 22.95
CA ALA A 183 -13.54 -6.80 22.43
C ALA A 183 -12.17 -6.10 22.56
N LEU A 184 -12.14 -4.77 22.72
CA LEU A 184 -10.92 -3.95 22.86
C LEU A 184 -10.77 -3.36 24.24
N VAL A 185 -11.89 -3.03 24.91
CA VAL A 185 -11.90 -2.38 26.23
C VAL A 185 -12.73 -3.21 27.16
N GLU A 186 -12.06 -3.91 28.07
CA GLU A 186 -12.76 -4.68 29.12
C GLU A 186 -13.68 -3.77 29.93
N GLN A 187 -14.85 -4.26 30.30
CA GLN A 187 -15.89 -3.59 31.10
C GLN A 187 -16.73 -2.54 30.34
N VAL A 188 -16.48 -2.29 29.06
CA VAL A 188 -17.30 -1.42 28.23
C VAL A 188 -17.87 -2.25 27.08
N ASN A 189 -19.17 -2.50 27.06
CA ASN A 189 -19.82 -3.32 26.03
C ASN A 189 -20.84 -2.50 25.27
N GLY A 190 -20.91 -2.73 23.97
CA GLY A 190 -21.87 -2.10 23.09
C GLY A 190 -21.24 -1.40 21.88
N PRO A 191 -22.07 -0.87 20.98
CA PRO A 191 -21.62 -0.29 19.75
C PRO A 191 -20.91 1.05 19.96
N LEU A 192 -19.87 1.31 19.17
CA LEU A 192 -19.22 2.60 19.03
C LEU A 192 -19.37 3.07 17.59
N SER A 193 -19.86 4.30 17.42
CA SER A 193 -19.91 4.97 16.12
C SER A 193 -19.24 6.34 16.26
N VAL A 194 -18.29 6.61 15.39
CA VAL A 194 -17.62 7.92 15.29
C VAL A 194 -17.75 8.42 13.87
N ALA A 195 -18.19 9.65 13.70
CA ALA A 195 -18.21 10.32 12.41
C ALA A 195 -17.63 11.71 12.57
N GLY A 196 -16.93 12.19 11.55
CA GLY A 196 -16.34 13.50 11.64
C GLY A 196 -15.76 13.97 10.33
N SER A 197 -15.25 15.21 10.38
CA SER A 197 -14.49 15.81 9.30
C SER A 197 -13.19 16.41 9.82
N ALA A 198 -12.15 16.36 8.98
CA ALA A 198 -10.91 17.07 9.22
C ALA A 198 -10.66 18.02 8.05
N ARG A 199 -10.42 19.29 8.31
CA ARG A 199 -10.20 20.33 7.30
C ARG A 199 -8.92 21.09 7.59
N ARG A 200 -8.16 21.36 6.57
CA ARG A 200 -6.94 22.16 6.69
C ARG A 200 -7.30 23.64 6.71
N GLU A 201 -6.83 24.35 7.74
CA GLU A 201 -6.96 25.81 7.88
C GLU A 201 -5.54 26.41 8.01
N GLY A 202 -4.94 26.74 6.87
CA GLY A 202 -3.53 27.19 6.81
C GLY A 202 -2.56 26.06 7.15
N GLU A 203 -1.82 26.20 8.25
CA GLU A 203 -0.90 25.15 8.76
C GLU A 203 -1.56 24.21 9.79
N ALA A 204 -2.74 24.55 10.28
CA ALA A 204 -3.47 23.78 11.28
C ALA A 204 -4.54 22.89 10.63
N TRP A 205 -4.97 21.89 11.39
CA TRP A 205 -6.13 21.07 11.07
C TRP A 205 -7.26 21.34 12.06
N ARG A 206 -8.44 21.61 11.53
CA ARG A 206 -9.67 21.61 12.30
C ARG A 206 -10.33 20.26 12.17
N ILE A 207 -10.64 19.65 13.32
CA ILE A 207 -11.29 18.34 13.40
C ILE A 207 -12.60 18.52 14.15
N ASP A 208 -13.70 18.17 13.50
CA ASP A 208 -15.03 18.14 14.09
C ASP A 208 -15.49 16.68 14.14
N THR A 209 -15.80 16.16 15.32
CA THR A 209 -16.20 14.76 15.51
C THR A 209 -17.46 14.64 16.34
N ASN A 210 -18.26 13.63 16.01
CA ASN A 210 -19.39 13.18 16.79
C ASN A 210 -19.20 11.71 17.10
N ALA A 211 -19.18 11.35 18.37
CA ALA A 211 -19.05 9.98 18.83
C ALA A 211 -20.30 9.57 19.62
N ASN A 212 -20.79 8.38 19.33
CA ASN A 212 -21.89 7.74 20.03
C ASN A 212 -21.42 6.35 20.46
N GLY A 213 -21.48 6.06 21.75
CA GLY A 213 -20.97 4.85 22.34
C GLY A 213 -21.83 4.34 23.48
N PRO A 214 -21.44 3.23 24.08
CA PRO A 214 -22.13 2.68 25.26
C PRO A 214 -22.06 3.65 26.43
N ALA A 215 -23.13 3.67 27.22
CA ALA A 215 -23.25 4.48 28.43
C ALA A 215 -22.86 3.67 29.68
#